data_23a50090cc9998ec344fe09486059fa5
#
_entry.id   23a50090cc9998ec344fe09486059fa5
#
_cell.length_a   1.000
_cell.length_b   1.000
_cell.length_c   1.000
_cell.angle_alpha   90.00
_cell.angle_beta   90.00
_cell.angle_gamma   90.00
#
_symmetry.space_group_name_H-M   'P 1'
#
loop_
_entity.id
_entity.type
_entity.pdbx_description
1 polymer ?
#
loop_
_entity_poly.entity_id
_entity_poly.type
_entity_poly.pdbx_seq_one_letter_code
_entity_poly.pdbx_strand_id
1 'polypeptide(L)'
;RKGRGKEAKLAFMGHALMENRNGLIVGAVATHASGHAERLAARQLIEPHAERPQKVTLGGDKGFDTQDFVAELREINVTPHVAQNTNGRRSAIDGRTTRHAGYAISLRIRKRIEEAFGWAKTVAGLRKARHRGLPKVDWQFTLAMAAYNLVRLPKLLVVAA
;
A
#
# COMPACT_ATOMS: atom_id res chain seq x y z
N ARG A 1 19.32 -0.21 4.76
CA ARG A 1 19.57 0.12 6.19
C ARG A 1 18.27 0.63 6.83
N LYS A 2 17.91 0.13 8.00
CA LYS A 2 16.76 0.66 8.78
C LYS A 2 17.05 2.03 9.46
N GLY A 3 18.23 2.60 9.27
CA GLY A 3 18.67 3.88 9.81
C GLY A 3 20.19 4.06 9.73
N ARG A 4 20.68 5.27 9.98
CA ARG A 4 22.13 5.57 10.08
C ARG A 4 22.78 4.68 11.16
N GLY A 5 23.93 4.09 10.86
CA GLY A 5 24.69 3.24 11.80
C GLY A 5 24.20 1.79 11.91
N LYS A 6 23.09 1.39 11.27
CA LYS A 6 22.63 0.00 11.25
C LYS A 6 23.18 -0.76 10.05
N GLU A 7 23.50 -2.06 10.27
CA GLU A 7 23.98 -2.98 9.25
C GLU A 7 23.02 -3.02 8.04
N ALA A 8 23.60 -3.01 6.84
CA ALA A 8 22.83 -3.23 5.63
C ALA A 8 22.55 -4.73 5.48
N LYS A 9 21.29 -5.13 5.63
CA LYS A 9 20.85 -6.51 5.40
C LYS A 9 20.13 -6.60 4.07
N LEU A 10 20.39 -7.68 3.33
CA LEU A 10 19.55 -8.03 2.20
C LEU A 10 18.15 -8.33 2.74
N ALA A 11 17.19 -7.52 2.33
CA ALA A 11 15.82 -7.65 2.78
C ALA A 11 14.85 -7.45 1.61
N PHE A 12 13.71 -8.12 1.69
CA PHE A 12 12.60 -7.91 0.79
C PHE A 12 11.54 -7.01 1.46
N MET A 13 10.84 -6.26 0.65
CA MET A 13 9.68 -5.47 1.06
C MET A 13 8.44 -6.02 0.37
N GLY A 14 7.40 -6.32 1.12
CA GLY A 14 6.09 -6.64 0.57
C GLY A 14 5.25 -5.37 0.45
N HIS A 15 4.62 -5.18 -0.69
CA HIS A 15 3.71 -4.08 -0.99
C HIS A 15 2.35 -4.63 -1.34
N ALA A 16 1.30 -4.05 -0.79
CA ALA A 16 -0.07 -4.48 -1.05
C ALA A 16 -0.96 -3.26 -1.31
N LEU A 17 -1.87 -3.41 -2.26
CA LEU A 17 -2.95 -2.48 -2.52
C LEU A 17 -4.23 -3.10 -1.98
N MET A 18 -4.92 -2.37 -1.08
CA MET A 18 -6.17 -2.78 -0.47
C MET A 18 -7.29 -1.85 -0.90
N GLU A 19 -8.43 -2.39 -1.32
CA GLU A 19 -9.61 -1.57 -1.52
C GLU A 19 -10.24 -1.19 -0.16
N ASN A 20 -10.76 0.03 -0.08
CA ASN A 20 -11.17 0.63 1.20
C ASN A 20 -12.53 0.14 1.73
N ARG A 21 -13.43 -0.34 0.87
CA ARG A 21 -14.80 -0.70 1.25
C ARG A 21 -14.84 -1.96 2.11
N ASN A 22 -14.30 -3.04 1.59
CA ASN A 22 -14.34 -4.37 2.20
C ASN A 22 -13.01 -4.77 2.83
N GLY A 23 -11.91 -4.06 2.50
CA GLY A 23 -10.57 -4.35 2.97
C GLY A 23 -9.96 -5.60 2.32
N LEU A 24 -10.28 -5.83 1.04
CA LEU A 24 -9.69 -6.90 0.24
C LEU A 24 -8.41 -6.42 -0.44
N ILE A 25 -7.42 -7.28 -0.52
CA ILE A 25 -6.19 -7.01 -1.26
C ILE A 25 -6.47 -7.18 -2.76
N VAL A 26 -6.26 -6.14 -3.53
CA VAL A 26 -6.48 -6.11 -4.98
C VAL A 26 -5.17 -6.14 -5.80
N GLY A 27 -4.04 -6.02 -5.12
CA GLY A 27 -2.72 -6.16 -5.72
C GLY A 27 -1.66 -6.39 -4.66
N ALA A 28 -0.65 -7.20 -4.98
CA ALA A 28 0.47 -7.48 -4.09
C ALA A 28 1.74 -7.75 -4.89
N VAL A 29 2.88 -7.27 -4.42
CA VAL A 29 4.19 -7.50 -5.01
C VAL A 29 5.27 -7.42 -3.95
N ALA A 30 6.31 -8.25 -4.06
CA ALA A 30 7.52 -8.11 -3.28
C ALA A 30 8.65 -7.49 -4.11
N THR A 31 9.47 -6.68 -3.48
CA THR A 31 10.65 -6.05 -4.11
C THR A 31 11.88 -6.21 -3.23
N HIS A 32 13.05 -5.91 -3.78
CA HIS A 32 14.23 -5.67 -2.96
C HIS A 32 14.04 -4.36 -2.16
N ALA A 33 14.47 -4.38 -0.90
CA ALA A 33 14.36 -3.19 -0.05
C ALA A 33 15.25 -2.05 -0.57
N SER A 34 14.62 -0.95 -0.95
CA SER A 34 15.28 0.30 -1.35
C SER A 34 14.48 1.51 -0.87
N GLY A 35 15.09 2.70 -0.86
CA GLY A 35 14.40 3.93 -0.44
C GLY A 35 13.28 4.39 -1.37
N HIS A 36 13.21 3.85 -2.58
CA HIS A 36 12.21 4.22 -3.60
C HIS A 36 11.21 3.10 -3.87
N ALA A 37 11.46 1.88 -3.38
CA ALA A 37 10.65 0.70 -3.70
C ALA A 37 9.17 0.87 -3.37
N GLU A 38 8.83 1.52 -2.25
CA GLU A 38 7.44 1.71 -1.83
C GLU A 38 6.63 2.53 -2.83
N ARG A 39 7.20 3.65 -3.34
CA ARG A 39 6.51 4.53 -4.28
C ARG A 39 6.39 3.90 -5.66
N LEU A 40 7.44 3.23 -6.14
CA LEU A 40 7.41 2.50 -7.41
C LEU A 40 6.39 1.37 -7.38
N ALA A 41 6.36 0.57 -6.32
CA ALA A 41 5.39 -0.50 -6.15
C ALA A 41 3.96 0.05 -6.02
N ALA A 42 3.74 1.14 -5.29
CA ALA A 42 2.42 1.76 -5.16
C ALA A 42 1.90 2.24 -6.52
N ARG A 43 2.75 2.85 -7.34
CA ARG A 43 2.41 3.25 -8.71
C ARG A 43 2.08 2.04 -9.58
N GLN A 44 2.95 1.03 -9.61
CA GLN A 44 2.74 -0.20 -10.37
C GLN A 44 1.42 -0.89 -10.01
N LEU A 45 1.08 -0.94 -8.72
CA LEU A 45 -0.14 -1.60 -8.25
C LEU A 45 -1.41 -0.80 -8.55
N ILE A 46 -1.36 0.55 -8.56
CA ILE A 46 -2.55 1.38 -8.81
C ILE A 46 -2.83 1.60 -10.30
N GLU A 47 -1.81 1.58 -11.15
CA GLU A 47 -1.90 1.88 -12.58
C GLU A 47 -3.00 1.08 -13.32
N PRO A 48 -3.17 -0.25 -13.12
CA PRO A 48 -4.24 -1.03 -13.75
C PRO A 48 -5.65 -0.60 -13.31
N HIS A 49 -5.77 0.12 -12.21
CA HIS A 49 -7.04 0.63 -11.69
C HIS A 49 -7.33 2.06 -12.13
N ALA A 50 -6.33 2.78 -12.66
CA ALA A 50 -6.43 4.17 -13.09
C ALA A 50 -7.20 4.34 -14.42
N GLU A 51 -7.24 3.31 -15.26
CA GLU A 51 -7.92 3.31 -16.57
C GLU A 51 -9.46 3.29 -16.46
N ARG A 52 -10.01 3.29 -15.25
CA ARG A 52 -11.46 3.28 -15.03
C ARG A 52 -12.07 4.66 -15.29
N PRO A 53 -13.32 4.73 -15.80
CA PRO A 53 -14.01 6.01 -16.02
C PRO A 53 -14.18 6.85 -14.74
N GLN A 54 -14.27 6.17 -13.60
CA GLN A 54 -14.43 6.81 -12.29
C GLN A 54 -13.06 7.13 -11.68
N LYS A 55 -12.91 8.35 -11.14
CA LYS A 55 -11.71 8.75 -10.42
C LYS A 55 -11.42 7.81 -9.26
N VAL A 56 -10.21 7.29 -9.25
CA VAL A 56 -9.69 6.45 -8.17
C VAL A 56 -8.90 7.32 -7.18
N THR A 57 -8.97 6.99 -5.90
CA THR A 57 -8.17 7.63 -4.85
C THR A 57 -7.17 6.64 -4.27
N LEU A 58 -5.92 7.06 -4.07
CA LEU A 58 -4.89 6.24 -3.44
C LEU A 58 -4.57 6.80 -2.05
N GLY A 59 -4.89 6.04 -1.00
CA GLY A 59 -4.51 6.35 0.38
C GLY A 59 -3.07 5.93 0.67
N GLY A 60 -2.27 6.82 1.26
CA GLY A 60 -0.89 6.54 1.64
C GLY A 60 -0.50 7.23 2.95
N ASP A 61 0.59 6.79 3.54
CA ASP A 61 1.17 7.45 4.70
C ASP A 61 2.01 8.68 4.28
N LYS A 62 2.57 9.40 5.25
CA LYS A 62 3.39 10.60 5.01
C LYS A 62 4.70 10.34 4.25
N GLY A 63 5.15 9.09 4.14
CA GLY A 63 6.32 8.71 3.34
C GLY A 63 6.09 8.84 1.85
N PHE A 64 4.83 8.81 1.43
CA PHE A 64 4.41 9.00 0.03
C PHE A 64 4.19 10.49 -0.33
N ASP A 65 4.26 11.42 0.63
CA ASP A 65 4.10 12.85 0.37
C ASP A 65 5.37 13.44 -0.23
N THR A 66 5.60 13.18 -1.52
CA THR A 66 6.68 13.78 -2.33
C THR A 66 6.10 14.42 -3.57
N GLN A 67 6.73 15.49 -4.07
CA GLN A 67 6.26 16.23 -5.24
C GLN A 67 6.11 15.31 -6.45
N ASP A 68 7.14 14.51 -6.73
CA ASP A 68 7.16 13.61 -7.87
C ASP A 68 6.02 12.57 -7.80
N PHE A 69 5.88 11.86 -6.69
CA PHE A 69 4.86 10.83 -6.54
C PHE A 69 3.43 11.40 -6.64
N VAL A 70 3.19 12.57 -6.03
CA VAL A 70 1.88 13.24 -6.10
C VAL A 70 1.59 13.71 -7.53
N ALA A 71 2.60 14.21 -8.27
CA ALA A 71 2.45 14.59 -9.68
C ALA A 71 2.14 13.36 -10.55
N GLU A 72 2.94 12.31 -10.43
CA GLU A 72 2.76 11.04 -11.16
C GLU A 72 1.36 10.43 -10.97
N LEU A 73 0.82 10.44 -9.74
CA LEU A 73 -0.54 9.96 -9.50
C LEU A 73 -1.60 10.80 -10.23
N ARG A 74 -1.41 12.12 -10.23
CA ARG A 74 -2.34 13.04 -10.92
C ARG A 74 -2.29 12.90 -12.43
N GLU A 75 -1.13 12.61 -13.00
CA GLU A 75 -0.95 12.33 -14.44
C GLU A 75 -1.76 11.12 -14.90
N ILE A 76 -1.83 10.07 -14.07
CA ILE A 76 -2.65 8.89 -14.34
C ILE A 76 -4.08 9.00 -13.79
N ASN A 77 -4.59 10.21 -13.56
CA ASN A 77 -5.94 10.50 -13.06
C ASN A 77 -6.29 9.88 -11.69
N VAL A 78 -5.29 9.59 -10.85
CA VAL A 78 -5.46 9.11 -9.48
C VAL A 78 -5.36 10.28 -8.49
N THR A 79 -6.35 10.41 -7.60
CA THR A 79 -6.32 11.44 -6.57
C THR A 79 -5.49 10.97 -5.37
N PRO A 80 -4.40 11.67 -5.00
CA PRO A 80 -3.53 11.28 -3.90
C PRO A 80 -4.15 11.62 -2.55
N HIS A 81 -4.72 10.66 -1.85
CA HIS A 81 -5.16 10.79 -0.45
C HIS A 81 -4.02 10.45 0.53
N VAL A 82 -2.86 11.01 0.29
CA VAL A 82 -1.65 10.79 1.09
C VAL A 82 -1.65 11.70 2.32
N ALA A 83 -1.19 11.18 3.45
CA ALA A 83 -1.06 11.98 4.67
C ALA A 83 0.03 13.05 4.50
N GLN A 84 -0.29 14.30 4.84
CA GLN A 84 0.65 15.42 4.72
C GLN A 84 1.88 15.21 5.61
N ASN A 85 3.05 15.50 5.05
CA ASN A 85 4.32 15.57 5.77
C ASN A 85 4.76 17.02 5.89
N THR A 86 4.53 17.61 7.04
CA THR A 86 4.87 19.01 7.36
C THR A 86 6.13 19.12 8.23
N ASN A 87 6.86 18.04 8.47
CA ASN A 87 8.08 18.04 9.27
C ASN A 87 9.23 18.72 8.48
N GLY A 88 9.46 20.00 8.79
CA GLY A 88 10.55 20.78 8.19
C GLY A 88 10.40 21.05 6.68
N ARG A 89 9.23 20.80 6.08
CA ARG A 89 8.96 21.03 4.66
C ARG A 89 7.48 21.30 4.37
N ARG A 90 7.22 21.87 3.21
CA ARG A 90 5.86 21.99 2.67
C ARG A 90 5.40 20.64 2.10
N SER A 91 4.17 20.23 2.41
CA SER A 91 3.53 19.07 1.81
C SER A 91 3.25 19.28 0.32
N ALA A 92 3.35 18.20 -0.46
CA ALA A 92 2.90 18.17 -1.86
C ALA A 92 1.35 18.06 -1.96
N ILE A 93 0.69 17.65 -0.88
CA ILE A 93 -0.76 17.56 -0.78
C ILE A 93 -1.33 18.94 -0.42
N ASP A 94 -2.12 19.48 -1.31
CA ASP A 94 -2.70 20.82 -1.23
C ASP A 94 -4.24 20.80 -1.06
N GLY A 95 -4.84 22.01 -1.06
CA GLY A 95 -6.29 22.21 -0.92
C GLY A 95 -7.14 21.51 -1.99
N ARG A 96 -6.57 21.16 -3.16
CA ARG A 96 -7.28 20.35 -4.17
C ARG A 96 -7.67 18.98 -3.66
N THR A 97 -6.94 18.46 -2.68
CA THR A 97 -7.19 17.16 -2.05
C THR A 97 -7.83 17.32 -0.66
N THR A 98 -7.25 18.17 0.21
CA THR A 98 -7.62 18.23 1.63
C THR A 98 -9.02 18.77 1.90
N ARG A 99 -9.56 19.62 1.00
CA ARG A 99 -10.92 20.19 1.13
C ARG A 99 -12.04 19.16 0.98
N HIS A 100 -11.77 17.98 0.45
CA HIS A 100 -12.78 16.96 0.24
C HIS A 100 -12.96 16.09 1.47
N ALA A 101 -14.21 15.87 1.90
CA ALA A 101 -14.53 15.01 3.05
C ALA A 101 -13.96 13.58 2.92
N GLY A 102 -13.89 13.04 1.70
CA GLY A 102 -13.30 11.73 1.40
C GLY A 102 -11.83 11.63 1.78
N TYR A 103 -11.08 12.74 1.84
CA TYR A 103 -9.69 12.73 2.25
C TYR A 103 -9.52 12.27 3.70
N ALA A 104 -10.26 12.88 4.63
CA ALA A 104 -10.20 12.51 6.04
C ALA A 104 -10.65 11.05 6.28
N ILE A 105 -11.67 10.59 5.53
CA ILE A 105 -12.15 9.21 5.57
C ILE A 105 -11.04 8.26 5.10
N SER A 106 -10.39 8.55 3.96
CA SER A 106 -9.29 7.74 3.42
C SER A 106 -8.13 7.63 4.40
N LEU A 107 -7.73 8.74 5.06
CA LEU A 107 -6.65 8.73 6.05
C LEU A 107 -6.96 7.85 7.26
N ARG A 108 -8.22 7.75 7.66
CA ARG A 108 -8.65 6.87 8.74
C ARG A 108 -8.66 5.42 8.31
N ILE A 109 -9.26 5.12 7.14
CA ILE A 109 -9.47 3.76 6.66
C ILE A 109 -8.17 3.11 6.19
N ARG A 110 -7.20 3.86 5.64
CA ARG A 110 -5.94 3.32 5.12
C ARG A 110 -5.18 2.43 6.13
N LYS A 111 -5.38 2.67 7.43
CA LYS A 111 -4.75 1.86 8.49
C LYS A 111 -5.20 0.39 8.49
N ARG A 112 -6.33 0.08 7.84
CA ARG A 112 -6.85 -1.29 7.74
C ARG A 112 -5.84 -2.24 7.04
N ILE A 113 -4.97 -1.73 6.18
CA ILE A 113 -3.94 -2.54 5.53
C ILE A 113 -2.96 -3.18 6.53
N GLU A 114 -2.80 -2.58 7.71
CA GLU A 114 -1.96 -3.11 8.79
C GLU A 114 -2.47 -4.47 9.28
N GLU A 115 -3.80 -4.72 9.21
CA GLU A 115 -4.41 -6.02 9.54
C GLU A 115 -3.90 -7.13 8.62
N ALA A 116 -3.83 -6.87 7.31
CA ALA A 116 -3.33 -7.84 6.34
C ALA A 116 -1.85 -8.16 6.56
N PHE A 117 -1.03 -7.13 6.81
CA PHE A 117 0.40 -7.33 7.14
C PHE A 117 0.60 -8.02 8.50
N GLY A 118 -0.23 -7.71 9.49
CA GLY A 118 -0.25 -8.41 10.77
C GLY A 118 -0.56 -9.89 10.59
N TRP A 119 -1.61 -10.22 9.86
CA TRP A 119 -2.02 -11.57 9.54
C TRP A 119 -0.94 -12.33 8.74
N ALA A 120 -0.34 -11.69 7.73
CA ALA A 120 0.75 -12.28 6.96
C ALA A 120 1.95 -12.67 7.83
N LYS A 121 2.29 -11.85 8.80
CA LYS A 121 3.41 -12.11 9.72
C LYS A 121 3.10 -13.20 10.74
N THR A 122 1.87 -13.27 11.25
CA THR A 122 1.49 -14.18 12.34
C THR A 122 0.95 -15.51 11.83
N VAL A 123 0.04 -15.50 10.87
CA VAL A 123 -0.65 -16.71 10.35
C VAL A 123 0.08 -17.28 9.15
N ALA A 124 0.40 -16.45 8.15
CA ALA A 124 1.11 -16.93 6.95
C ALA A 124 2.63 -17.09 7.12
N GLY A 125 3.18 -16.83 8.31
CA GLY A 125 4.58 -17.10 8.66
C GLY A 125 5.60 -16.20 7.96
N LEU A 126 5.20 -15.03 7.44
CA LEU A 126 6.05 -14.10 6.67
C LEU A 126 6.93 -13.18 7.54
N ARG A 127 7.17 -13.49 8.81
CA ARG A 127 8.15 -12.73 9.64
C ARG A 127 9.57 -12.82 9.11
N LYS A 128 9.90 -13.94 8.47
CA LYS A 128 11.18 -14.22 7.82
C LYS A 128 10.92 -14.82 6.45
N ALA A 129 11.68 -14.39 5.44
CA ALA A 129 11.66 -15.04 4.14
C ALA A 129 12.20 -16.49 4.29
N ARG A 130 11.42 -17.46 3.83
CA ARG A 130 11.79 -18.88 3.84
C ARG A 130 12.42 -19.32 2.52
N HIS A 131 12.26 -18.50 1.48
CA HIS A 131 12.77 -18.77 0.14
C HIS A 131 13.92 -17.82 -0.20
N ARG A 132 14.81 -18.28 -1.08
CA ARG A 132 15.88 -17.46 -1.66
C ARG A 132 15.45 -16.97 -3.04
N GLY A 133 15.79 -15.71 -3.34
CA GLY A 133 15.47 -15.04 -4.61
C GLY A 133 14.09 -14.39 -4.62
N LEU A 134 14.04 -13.23 -5.27
CA LEU A 134 12.86 -12.39 -5.33
C LEU A 134 11.63 -13.11 -5.90
N PRO A 135 11.70 -13.88 -7.01
CA PRO A 135 10.51 -14.51 -7.58
C PRO A 135 9.79 -15.46 -6.60
N LYS A 136 10.54 -16.23 -5.81
CA LYS A 136 9.95 -17.15 -4.83
C LYS A 136 9.36 -16.43 -3.63
N VAL A 137 10.00 -15.33 -3.19
CA VAL A 137 9.49 -14.49 -2.09
C VAL A 137 8.25 -13.74 -2.53
N ASP A 138 8.23 -13.22 -3.75
CA ASP A 138 7.08 -12.56 -4.36
C ASP A 138 5.88 -13.50 -4.48
N TRP A 139 6.10 -14.71 -5.02
CA TRP A 139 5.07 -15.73 -5.07
C TRP A 139 4.49 -16.05 -3.69
N GLN A 140 5.34 -16.27 -2.69
CA GLN A 140 4.91 -16.56 -1.31
C GLN A 140 4.10 -15.39 -0.72
N PHE A 141 4.54 -14.16 -0.95
CA PHE A 141 3.86 -12.97 -0.46
C PHE A 141 2.49 -12.79 -1.12
N THR A 142 2.43 -12.93 -2.45
CA THR A 142 1.18 -12.82 -3.20
C THR A 142 0.17 -13.91 -2.80
N LEU A 143 0.65 -15.16 -2.63
CA LEU A 143 -0.19 -16.25 -2.12
C LEU A 143 -0.75 -15.96 -0.73
N ALA A 144 0.08 -15.41 0.17
CA ALA A 144 -0.38 -15.03 1.50
C ALA A 144 -1.45 -13.92 1.46
N MET A 145 -1.32 -12.94 0.57
CA MET A 145 -2.33 -11.90 0.40
C MET A 145 -3.65 -12.45 -0.18
N ALA A 146 -3.56 -13.39 -1.12
CA ALA A 146 -4.74 -14.11 -1.63
C ALA A 146 -5.41 -14.95 -0.52
N ALA A 147 -4.65 -15.66 0.28
CA ALA A 147 -5.16 -16.43 1.43
C ALA A 147 -5.84 -15.52 2.48
N TYR A 148 -5.29 -14.33 2.73
CA TYR A 148 -5.95 -13.32 3.57
C TYR A 148 -7.34 -12.96 3.05
N ASN A 149 -7.49 -12.75 1.75
CA ASN A 149 -8.79 -12.51 1.13
C ASN A 149 -9.77 -13.68 1.32
N LEU A 150 -9.30 -14.92 1.13
CA LEU A 150 -10.13 -16.12 1.31
C LEU A 150 -10.64 -16.24 2.75
N VAL A 151 -9.85 -15.88 3.75
CA VAL A 151 -10.28 -15.87 5.16
C VAL A 151 -11.26 -14.72 5.46
N ARG A 152 -11.16 -13.61 4.72
CA ARG A 152 -12.00 -12.42 4.92
C ARG A 152 -13.36 -12.54 4.23
N LEU A 153 -13.40 -13.11 3.02
CA LEU A 153 -14.60 -13.20 2.19
C LEU A 153 -15.83 -13.80 2.91
N PRO A 154 -15.74 -14.93 3.64
CA PRO A 154 -16.89 -15.49 4.34
C PRO A 154 -17.50 -14.51 5.34
N LYS A 155 -16.67 -13.73 6.05
CA LYS A 155 -17.16 -12.73 7.02
C LYS A 155 -17.92 -11.59 6.36
N LEU A 156 -17.53 -11.21 5.13
CA LEU A 156 -18.23 -10.17 4.36
C LEU A 156 -19.56 -10.68 3.82
N LEU A 157 -19.65 -11.94 3.41
CA LEU A 157 -20.87 -12.56 2.91
C LEU A 157 -21.93 -12.69 3.99
N VAL A 158 -21.53 -13.03 5.23
CA VAL A 158 -22.47 -13.13 6.37
C VAL A 158 -23.06 -11.76 6.75
N VAL A 159 -22.31 -10.68 6.59
CA VAL A 159 -22.79 -9.31 6.91
C VAL A 159 -23.72 -8.77 5.82
N ALA A 160 -23.65 -9.31 4.60
CA ALA A 160 -24.48 -8.88 3.47
C ALA A 160 -25.80 -9.66 3.34
N ALA A 161 -25.99 -10.71 4.13
CA ALA A 161 -27.22 -11.50 4.23
C ALA A 161 -28.10 -11.00 5.38
#